data_b36bf0f4c26ed6ed5c9c042827f72a7f
#
_entry.id   b36bf0f4c26ed6ed5c9c042827f72a7f
#
_cell.length_a   1.000
_cell.length_b   1.000
_cell.length_c   1.000
_cell.angle_alpha   90.00
_cell.angle_beta   90.00
_cell.angle_gamma   90.00
#
_symmetry.space_group_name_H-M   'P 1'
#
loop_
_entity.id
_entity.type
_entity.pdbx_description
1 polymer ?
#
loop_
_entity_poly.entity_id
_entity_poly.type
_entity_poly.pdbx_seq_one_letter_code
_entity_poly.pdbx_strand_id
1 'polypeptide(L)' 'MTEVIESRLNLHQDRANHIDYLMSNYGDSNWPGGEQKFKKDFYERMVLKGIIQELEHILGVDSA' A
#
# COMPACT_ATOMS: atom_id res chain seq x y z
N MET A 1 -9.30 19.70 4.10
CA MET A 1 -8.13 18.94 4.58
C MET A 1 -8.40 17.46 4.70
N THR A 2 -9.48 17.08 5.37
CA THR A 2 -9.83 15.67 5.53
C THR A 2 -10.04 14.97 4.19
N GLU A 3 -10.67 15.64 3.24
CA GLU A 3 -10.91 15.06 1.91
C GLU A 3 -9.61 14.73 1.17
N VAL A 4 -8.59 15.57 1.32
CA VAL A 4 -7.29 15.33 0.69
C VAL A 4 -6.62 14.11 1.33
N ILE A 5 -6.69 14.00 2.65
CA ILE A 5 -6.12 12.87 3.38
C ILE A 5 -6.83 11.59 2.99
N GLU A 6 -8.16 11.60 2.93
CA GLU A 6 -8.94 10.43 2.54
C GLU A 6 -8.64 10.00 1.12
N SER A 7 -8.50 10.95 0.20
CA SER A 7 -8.17 10.66 -1.18
C SER A 7 -6.80 9.99 -1.30
N ARG A 8 -5.81 10.49 -0.57
CA ARG A 8 -4.47 9.89 -0.56
C ARG A 8 -4.49 8.51 0.09
N LEU A 9 -5.24 8.36 1.18
CA LEU A 9 -5.38 7.08 1.85
C LEU A 9 -5.96 6.03 0.90
N ASN A 10 -7.02 6.38 0.17
CA ASN A 10 -7.64 5.49 -0.79
C ASN A 10 -6.67 5.09 -1.89
N LEU A 11 -5.90 6.05 -2.40
CA LEU A 11 -4.91 5.77 -3.44
C LEU A 11 -3.85 4.79 -2.96
N HIS A 12 -3.33 5.00 -1.76
CA HIS A 12 -2.31 4.12 -1.19
C HIS A 12 -2.88 2.75 -0.85
N GLN A 13 -4.11 2.68 -0.36
CA GLN A 13 -4.78 1.40 -0.09
C GLN A 13 -5.01 0.61 -1.36
N ASP A 14 -5.43 1.27 -2.43
CA ASP A 14 -5.62 0.59 -3.72
C ASP A 14 -4.31 0.00 -4.23
N ARG A 15 -3.22 0.74 -4.11
CA ARG A 15 -1.91 0.26 -4.53
C ARG A 15 -1.44 -0.91 -3.67
N ALA A 16 -1.60 -0.80 -2.34
CA ALA A 16 -1.23 -1.88 -1.42
C ALA A 16 -2.08 -3.13 -1.68
N ASN A 17 -3.38 -2.95 -1.93
CA ASN A 17 -4.26 -4.07 -2.24
C ASN A 17 -3.87 -4.76 -3.54
N HIS A 18 -3.44 -4.00 -4.54
CA HIS A 18 -2.95 -4.57 -5.79
C HIS A 18 -1.72 -5.45 -5.56
N ILE A 19 -0.78 -4.97 -4.75
CA ILE A 19 0.41 -5.76 -4.42
C ILE A 19 0.03 -7.00 -3.63
N ASP A 20 -0.91 -6.88 -2.68
CA ASP A 20 -1.40 -8.03 -1.92
C ASP A 20 -2.06 -9.07 -2.83
N TYR A 21 -2.80 -8.61 -3.83
CA TYR A 21 -3.39 -9.51 -4.83
C TYR A 21 -2.31 -10.27 -5.58
N LEU A 22 -1.25 -9.57 -6.01
CA LEU A 22 -0.14 -10.23 -6.69
C LEU A 22 0.55 -11.25 -5.77
N MET A 23 0.72 -10.90 -4.50
CA MET A 23 1.33 -11.81 -3.53
C MET A 23 0.49 -13.07 -3.30
N SER A 24 -0.82 -12.97 -3.42
CA SER A 24 -1.71 -14.12 -3.27
C SER A 24 -1.70 -15.05 -4.47
N ASN A 25 -1.39 -14.51 -5.65
CA ASN A 25 -1.47 -15.27 -6.90
C ASN A 25 -0.11 -15.69 -7.46
N TYR A 26 0.97 -15.04 -7.05
CA TYR A 26 2.29 -15.29 -7.58
C TYR A 26 3.31 -15.40 -6.44
N GLY A 27 4.33 -16.23 -6.66
CA GLY A 27 5.48 -16.29 -5.76
C GLY A 27 6.57 -15.34 -6.22
N ASP A 28 7.65 -15.27 -5.44
CA ASP A 28 8.79 -14.43 -5.77
C ASP A 28 9.48 -14.89 -7.06
N SER A 29 9.42 -16.19 -7.36
CA SER A 29 10.08 -16.76 -8.53
C SER A 29 9.28 -16.59 -9.81
N ASN A 30 7.95 -16.38 -9.72
CA ASN A 30 7.09 -16.21 -10.89
C ASN A 30 6.32 -14.90 -10.87
N TRP A 31 6.88 -13.89 -10.20
CA TRP A 31 6.27 -12.57 -10.11
C TRP A 31 6.21 -11.89 -11.47
N PRO A 32 5.09 -11.24 -11.80
CA PRO A 32 5.01 -10.48 -13.06
C PRO A 32 6.06 -9.38 -13.07
N GLY A 33 6.94 -9.39 -14.04
CA GLY A 33 8.05 -8.46 -14.14
C GLY A 33 9.35 -8.96 -13.56
N GLY A 34 9.36 -10.18 -12.97
CA GLY A 34 10.58 -10.83 -12.51
C GLY A 34 10.91 -10.56 -11.04
N GLU A 35 12.00 -11.15 -10.58
CA GLU A 35 12.41 -11.09 -9.19
C GLU A 35 12.74 -9.67 -8.72
N GLN A 36 13.35 -8.87 -9.58
CA GLN A 36 13.67 -7.49 -9.23
C GLN A 36 12.40 -6.66 -9.03
N LYS A 37 11.40 -6.92 -9.85
CA LYS A 37 10.10 -6.26 -9.69
C LYS A 37 9.42 -6.69 -8.40
N PHE A 38 9.56 -7.95 -8.03
CA PHE A 38 9.05 -8.45 -6.75
C PHE A 38 9.67 -7.69 -5.57
N LYS A 39 10.98 -7.54 -5.56
CA LYS A 39 11.68 -6.84 -4.48
C LYS A 39 11.23 -5.39 -4.39
N LYS A 40 11.05 -4.74 -5.52
CA LYS A 40 10.60 -3.36 -5.58
C LYS A 40 9.17 -3.23 -5.06
N ASP A 41 8.28 -4.10 -5.49
CA ASP A 41 6.89 -4.08 -5.06
C ASP A 41 6.75 -4.42 -3.58
N PHE A 42 7.54 -5.37 -3.09
CA PHE A 42 7.53 -5.72 -1.67
C PHE A 42 7.96 -4.55 -0.81
N TYR A 43 9.03 -3.85 -1.21
CA TYR A 43 9.50 -2.67 -0.50
C TYR A 43 8.44 -1.56 -0.53
N GLU A 44 7.83 -1.34 -1.69
CA GLU A 44 6.76 -0.34 -1.83
C GLU A 44 5.60 -0.66 -0.89
N ARG A 45 5.23 -1.93 -0.78
CA ARG A 45 4.15 -2.35 0.12
C ARG A 45 4.47 -2.01 1.58
N MET A 46 5.71 -2.23 2.01
CA MET A 46 6.13 -1.88 3.37
C MET A 46 6.00 -0.39 3.62
N VAL A 47 6.46 0.42 2.68
CA VAL A 47 6.38 1.88 2.78
C VAL A 47 4.92 2.33 2.79
N LEU A 48 4.10 1.76 1.91
CA LEU A 48 2.68 2.11 1.83
C LEU A 48 1.94 1.79 3.12
N LYS A 49 2.23 0.65 3.74
CA LYS A 49 1.57 0.29 4.99
C LYS A 49 1.90 1.27 6.10
N GLY A 50 3.13 1.76 6.16
CA GLY A 50 3.52 2.77 7.13
C GLY A 50 2.78 4.09 6.89
N ILE A 51 2.67 4.50 5.63
CA ILE A 51 1.95 5.73 5.26
C ILE A 51 0.46 5.59 5.59
N ILE A 52 -0.14 4.45 5.27
CA ILE A 52 -1.55 4.19 5.53
C ILE A 52 -1.83 4.28 7.03
N GLN A 53 -1.00 3.66 7.85
CA GLN A 53 -1.17 3.72 9.30
C GLN A 53 -1.10 5.15 9.83
N GLU A 54 -0.17 5.93 9.32
CA GLU A 54 -0.01 7.32 9.72
C GLU A 54 -1.22 8.16 9.33
N LEU A 55 -1.71 7.98 8.09
CA LEU A 55 -2.89 8.71 7.63
C LEU A 55 -4.14 8.32 8.42
N GLU A 56 -4.30 7.05 8.72
CA GLU A 56 -5.42 6.58 9.53
C GLU A 56 -5.35 7.15 10.94
N HIS A 57 -4.15 7.27 11.50
CA HIS A 57 -3.95 7.86 12.81
C HIS A 57 -4.38 9.34 12.80
N ILE A 58 -3.98 10.07 11.76
CA ILE A 58 -4.35 11.49 11.63
C ILE A 58 -5.86 11.64 11.53
N LEU A 59 -6.53 10.81 10.71
CA LEU A 59 -7.97 10.83 10.58
C LEU A 59 -8.65 10.47 11.90
N GLY A 60 -8.11 9.50 12.62
CA GLY A 60 -8.63 9.11 13.92
C GLY A 60 -8.54 10.21 14.95
N VAL A 61 -7.43 10.94 14.96
CA VAL A 61 -7.26 12.09 15.86
C VAL A 61 -8.26 13.19 15.52
N ASP A 62 -8.46 13.46 14.22
CA ASP A 62 -9.44 14.47 13.77
C ASP A 62 -10.86 14.06 14.11
N SER A 63 -11.14 12.75 14.13
CA SER A 63 -12.47 12.22 14.43
C SER A 63 -12.76 12.20 15.94
N ALA A 64 -11.73 12.20 16.74
CA ALA A 64 -11.87 12.16 18.19
C ALA A 64 -12.10 13.55 18.76
#